data_cafe52f362aeb7d8a836507886872787
#
_entry.id   cafe52f362aeb7d8a836507886872787
#
_cell.length_a   1.000
_cell.length_b   1.000
_cell.length_c   1.000
_cell.angle_alpha   90.00
_cell.angle_beta   90.00
_cell.angle_gamma   90.00
#
_symmetry.space_group_name_H-M   'P 1'
#
loop_
_entity.id
_entity.type
_entity.pdbx_description
1 polymer ?
#
loop_
_entity_poly.entity_id
_entity_poly.type
_entity_poly.pdbx_seq_one_letter_code
_entity_poly.pdbx_strand_id
1 'polypeptide(L)'
;VFDGRHVYIRNYMPHKPYGQYLDYMFQTPTTRVWHDLFHAGKLNAAQSVFWQTKPAEELYDLESDPDEVNNLAKSKEHSAVIKRLRKAHHNWARDVRDIGFLPEAEIHSRAGNDSPYEMGHDDNRYDFDAIFHAANTASRKGKKTTEKLAELINSDDSAVRYWAAMGYLIRGKNGVRTGREALVAALGDESPSVRIIAAEALGRYGKKRQAKRAAEVLVQSAAPAKNGIRLSMLALNALD
;
A
#
# COMPACT_ATOMS: atom_id res chain seq x y z
N VAL A 1 -16.87 -1.85 -1.86
CA VAL A 1 -18.14 -2.62 -1.74
C VAL A 1 -19.29 -1.64 -1.68
N PHE A 2 -20.34 -1.92 -2.43
CA PHE A 2 -21.57 -1.11 -2.48
C PHE A 2 -22.78 -1.98 -2.15
N ASP A 3 -23.70 -1.48 -1.32
CA ASP A 3 -24.88 -2.21 -0.86
C ASP A 3 -26.22 -1.64 -1.38
N GLY A 4 -26.18 -0.74 -2.36
CA GLY A 4 -27.33 -0.01 -2.91
C GLY A 4 -27.50 1.41 -2.34
N ARG A 5 -26.89 1.71 -1.18
CA ARG A 5 -26.87 3.01 -0.54
C ARG A 5 -25.49 3.44 -0.09
N HIS A 6 -24.76 2.55 0.58
CA HIS A 6 -23.46 2.88 1.16
C HIS A 6 -22.31 2.35 0.31
N VAL A 7 -21.26 3.16 0.14
CA VAL A 7 -19.97 2.76 -0.44
C VAL A 7 -18.96 2.58 0.67
N TYR A 8 -18.32 1.39 0.73
CA TYR A 8 -17.18 1.12 1.59
C TYR A 8 -15.92 0.92 0.77
N ILE A 9 -14.87 1.67 1.10
CA ILE A 9 -13.55 1.61 0.46
C ILE A 9 -12.51 1.19 1.49
N ARG A 10 -11.61 0.29 1.08
CA ARG A 10 -10.48 -0.17 1.89
C ARG A 10 -9.17 0.18 1.20
N ASN A 11 -8.37 1.05 1.82
CA ASN A 11 -7.08 1.50 1.32
C ASN A 11 -5.94 0.76 2.03
N TYR A 12 -5.19 -0.07 1.27
CA TYR A 12 -4.05 -0.84 1.80
C TYR A 12 -2.75 -0.04 1.79
N MET A 13 -2.65 1.03 1.00
CA MET A 13 -1.53 1.97 0.97
C MET A 13 -1.98 3.39 1.40
N PRO A 14 -2.41 3.58 2.65
CA PRO A 14 -2.99 4.85 3.11
C PRO A 14 -1.96 5.99 3.21
N HIS A 15 -0.68 5.72 3.07
CA HIS A 15 0.38 6.74 3.04
C HIS A 15 0.52 7.44 1.68
N LYS A 16 -0.06 6.87 0.63
CA LYS A 16 -0.09 7.48 -0.71
C LYS A 16 -1.33 8.37 -0.85
N PRO A 17 -1.24 9.52 -1.56
CA PRO A 17 -2.42 10.33 -1.90
C PRO A 17 -3.31 9.60 -2.91
N TYR A 18 -4.54 10.12 -3.12
CA TYR A 18 -5.37 9.65 -4.25
C TYR A 18 -4.76 10.11 -5.58
N GLY A 19 -4.44 11.40 -5.67
CA GLY A 19 -3.83 12.03 -6.83
C GLY A 19 -2.33 11.76 -6.90
N GLN A 20 -1.93 10.55 -7.28
CA GLN A 20 -0.54 10.26 -7.61
C GLN A 20 -0.22 10.84 -8.99
N TYR A 21 1.05 11.20 -9.23
CA TYR A 21 1.46 11.73 -10.52
C TYR A 21 1.27 10.70 -11.62
N LEU A 22 0.56 11.11 -12.67
CA LEU A 22 0.43 10.39 -13.93
C LEU A 22 0.61 11.40 -15.06
N ASP A 23 1.62 11.21 -15.91
CA ASP A 23 1.99 12.18 -16.93
C ASP A 23 0.80 12.60 -17.80
N TYR A 24 0.03 11.65 -18.34
CA TYR A 24 -1.13 11.98 -19.17
C TYR A 24 -2.21 12.79 -18.43
N MET A 25 -2.41 12.55 -17.13
CA MET A 25 -3.35 13.32 -16.31
C MET A 25 -2.88 14.76 -16.17
N PHE A 26 -1.57 14.97 -15.99
CA PHE A 26 -0.98 16.30 -15.89
C PHE A 26 -0.87 17.03 -17.25
N GLN A 27 -1.14 16.37 -18.38
CA GLN A 27 -1.30 17.06 -19.66
C GLN A 27 -2.58 17.89 -19.71
N THR A 28 -3.60 17.58 -18.88
CA THR A 28 -4.81 18.39 -18.80
C THR A 28 -4.58 19.69 -18.02
N PRO A 29 -4.99 20.87 -18.54
CA PRO A 29 -4.83 22.14 -17.83
C PRO A 29 -5.52 22.15 -16.45
N THR A 30 -6.72 21.55 -16.35
CA THR A 30 -7.50 21.50 -15.11
C THR A 30 -6.72 20.82 -13.99
N THR A 31 -6.07 19.68 -14.26
CA THR A 31 -5.27 18.96 -13.26
C THR A 31 -4.13 19.83 -12.73
N ARG A 32 -3.40 20.50 -13.63
CA ARG A 32 -2.29 21.39 -13.24
C ARG A 32 -2.78 22.56 -12.38
N VAL A 33 -3.83 23.25 -12.80
CA VAL A 33 -4.41 24.36 -12.03
C VAL A 33 -4.88 23.89 -10.65
N TRP A 34 -5.54 22.73 -10.57
CA TRP A 34 -6.00 22.18 -9.30
C TRP A 34 -4.84 21.82 -8.37
N HIS A 35 -3.79 21.20 -8.89
CA HIS A 35 -2.57 20.89 -8.14
C HIS A 35 -1.85 22.15 -7.65
N ASP A 36 -1.73 23.18 -8.51
CA ASP A 36 -1.11 24.46 -8.14
C ASP A 36 -1.91 25.20 -7.03
N LEU A 37 -3.24 25.17 -7.12
CA LEU A 37 -4.12 25.72 -6.09
C LEU A 37 -4.01 24.97 -4.76
N PHE A 38 -3.80 23.64 -4.80
CA PHE A 38 -3.53 22.84 -3.61
C PHE A 38 -2.25 23.30 -2.92
N HIS A 39 -1.13 23.40 -3.67
CA HIS A 39 0.14 23.87 -3.14
C HIS A 39 0.10 25.32 -2.66
N ALA A 40 -0.72 26.15 -3.26
CA ALA A 40 -0.95 27.53 -2.83
C ALA A 40 -1.87 27.65 -1.60
N GLY A 41 -2.43 26.54 -1.08
CA GLY A 41 -3.37 26.55 0.05
C GLY A 41 -4.71 27.24 -0.24
N LYS A 42 -5.13 27.28 -1.51
CA LYS A 42 -6.33 28.00 -1.98
C LYS A 42 -7.57 27.10 -2.15
N LEU A 43 -7.44 25.83 -1.86
CA LEU A 43 -8.56 24.87 -1.93
C LEU A 43 -9.27 24.75 -0.59
N ASN A 44 -10.57 24.51 -0.61
CA ASN A 44 -11.33 24.10 0.58
C ASN A 44 -11.03 22.64 0.95
N ALA A 45 -11.60 22.16 2.07
CA ALA A 45 -11.34 20.82 2.59
C ALA A 45 -11.70 19.72 1.56
N ALA A 46 -12.90 19.80 0.97
CA ALA A 46 -13.37 18.82 -0.01
C ALA A 46 -12.49 18.79 -1.27
N GLN A 47 -12.15 19.96 -1.80
CA GLN A 47 -11.29 20.09 -2.97
C GLN A 47 -9.86 19.57 -2.75
N SER A 48 -9.39 19.58 -1.50
CA SER A 48 -8.02 19.20 -1.13
C SER A 48 -7.84 17.68 -0.94
N VAL A 49 -8.93 16.93 -0.69
CA VAL A 49 -8.87 15.48 -0.34
C VAL A 49 -8.07 14.68 -1.35
N PHE A 50 -8.27 14.93 -2.65
CA PHE A 50 -7.60 14.19 -3.72
C PHE A 50 -6.06 14.23 -3.64
N TRP A 51 -5.49 15.33 -3.15
CA TRP A 51 -4.04 15.52 -3.02
C TRP A 51 -3.48 15.08 -1.66
N GLN A 52 -4.35 14.66 -0.73
CA GLN A 52 -3.96 14.23 0.61
C GLN A 52 -3.82 12.71 0.69
N THR A 53 -3.11 12.24 1.74
CA THR A 53 -3.01 10.82 2.04
C THR A 53 -4.37 10.22 2.39
N LYS A 54 -4.60 8.98 1.95
CA LYS A 54 -5.85 8.26 2.13
C LYS A 54 -6.07 7.83 3.59
N PRO A 55 -7.30 7.81 4.10
CA PRO A 55 -7.62 7.03 5.30
C PRO A 55 -7.54 5.53 4.98
N ALA A 56 -7.36 4.70 6.00
CA ALA A 56 -7.33 3.24 5.81
C ALA A 56 -8.70 2.67 5.41
N GLU A 57 -9.78 3.32 5.83
CA GLU A 57 -11.16 2.92 5.54
C GLU A 57 -12.01 4.16 5.26
N GLU A 58 -12.93 4.01 4.33
CA GLU A 58 -13.91 5.04 3.99
C GLU A 58 -15.29 4.42 3.93
N LEU A 59 -16.29 5.20 4.34
CA LEU A 59 -17.69 4.85 4.25
C LEU A 59 -18.47 6.11 3.87
N TYR A 60 -19.28 6.03 2.84
CA TYR A 60 -20.13 7.11 2.36
C TYR A 60 -21.58 6.64 2.25
N ASP A 61 -22.53 7.53 2.55
CA ASP A 61 -23.95 7.33 2.36
C ASP A 61 -24.41 8.15 1.15
N LEU A 62 -24.57 7.50 0.00
CA LEU A 62 -24.87 8.17 -1.27
C LEU A 62 -26.25 8.83 -1.33
N GLU A 63 -27.18 8.53 -0.41
CA GLU A 63 -28.45 9.25 -0.33
C GLU A 63 -28.28 10.66 0.22
N SER A 64 -27.37 10.83 1.20
CA SER A 64 -27.13 12.12 1.86
C SER A 64 -25.87 12.82 1.36
N ASP A 65 -24.93 12.09 0.75
CA ASP A 65 -23.61 12.55 0.32
C ASP A 65 -23.21 11.89 -1.01
N PRO A 66 -23.87 12.25 -2.12
CA PRO A 66 -23.60 11.66 -3.44
C PRO A 66 -22.21 11.98 -3.98
N ASP A 67 -21.56 13.03 -3.47
CA ASP A 67 -20.21 13.45 -3.86
C ASP A 67 -19.09 12.79 -3.01
N GLU A 68 -19.43 11.89 -2.08
CA GLU A 68 -18.50 11.16 -1.23
C GLU A 68 -17.50 12.07 -0.46
N VAL A 69 -17.99 13.18 0.10
CA VAL A 69 -17.18 14.19 0.78
C VAL A 69 -17.04 13.91 2.28
N ASN A 70 -18.06 13.27 2.90
CA ASN A 70 -18.17 13.07 4.34
C ASN A 70 -17.88 11.61 4.71
N ASN A 71 -16.63 11.29 5.01
CA ASN A 71 -16.24 9.93 5.39
C ASN A 71 -16.80 9.52 6.76
N LEU A 72 -17.76 8.60 6.78
CA LEU A 72 -18.46 8.07 7.96
C LEU A 72 -17.74 6.89 8.62
N ALA A 73 -16.54 6.48 8.18
CA ALA A 73 -15.85 5.29 8.69
C ALA A 73 -15.54 5.34 10.21
N LYS A 74 -15.56 6.53 10.82
CA LYS A 74 -15.38 6.73 12.27
C LYS A 74 -16.68 7.06 13.01
N SER A 75 -17.81 7.13 12.32
CA SER A 75 -19.10 7.41 12.91
C SER A 75 -19.56 6.24 13.79
N LYS A 76 -19.92 6.54 15.03
CA LYS A 76 -20.47 5.53 15.95
C LYS A 76 -21.83 5.03 15.47
N GLU A 77 -22.63 5.91 14.89
CA GLU A 77 -23.95 5.65 14.35
C GLU A 77 -23.88 4.61 13.21
N HIS A 78 -22.85 4.71 12.35
CA HIS A 78 -22.64 3.82 11.20
C HIS A 78 -21.79 2.57 11.52
N SER A 79 -21.51 2.30 12.80
CA SER A 79 -20.64 1.19 13.22
C SER A 79 -21.11 -0.19 12.75
N ALA A 80 -22.41 -0.44 12.69
CA ALA A 80 -22.98 -1.69 12.19
C ALA A 80 -22.82 -1.81 10.66
N VAL A 81 -23.01 -0.73 9.92
CA VAL A 81 -22.88 -0.67 8.45
C VAL A 81 -21.41 -0.97 8.08
N ILE A 82 -20.46 -0.25 8.65
CA ILE A 82 -19.05 -0.45 8.33
C ILE A 82 -18.57 -1.86 8.69
N LYS A 83 -19.05 -2.43 9.81
CA LYS A 83 -18.72 -3.81 10.18
C LYS A 83 -19.23 -4.82 9.15
N ARG A 84 -20.46 -4.65 8.68
CA ARG A 84 -21.08 -5.50 7.67
C ARG A 84 -20.35 -5.41 6.33
N LEU A 85 -20.09 -4.20 5.83
CA LEU A 85 -19.44 -4.00 4.54
C LEU A 85 -17.96 -4.40 4.56
N ARG A 86 -17.26 -4.18 5.69
CA ARG A 86 -15.91 -4.71 5.89
C ARG A 86 -15.88 -6.23 5.81
N LYS A 87 -16.85 -6.93 6.42
CA LYS A 87 -16.98 -8.39 6.33
C LYS A 87 -17.25 -8.82 4.88
N ALA A 88 -18.14 -8.13 4.18
CA ALA A 88 -18.43 -8.40 2.77
C ALA A 88 -17.17 -8.26 1.90
N HIS A 89 -16.40 -7.18 2.09
CA HIS A 89 -15.12 -6.99 1.41
C HIS A 89 -14.13 -8.14 1.69
N HIS A 90 -13.98 -8.54 2.96
CA HIS A 90 -13.06 -9.62 3.33
C HIS A 90 -13.48 -10.97 2.71
N ASN A 91 -14.76 -11.28 2.73
CA ASN A 91 -15.28 -12.50 2.12
C ASN A 91 -15.05 -12.49 0.60
N TRP A 92 -15.42 -11.39 -0.06
CA TRP A 92 -15.22 -11.26 -1.50
C TRP A 92 -13.74 -11.40 -1.90
N ALA A 93 -12.83 -10.69 -1.22
CA ALA A 93 -11.41 -10.78 -1.52
C ALA A 93 -10.86 -12.22 -1.37
N ARG A 94 -11.35 -12.97 -0.36
CA ARG A 94 -11.01 -14.38 -0.16
C ARG A 94 -11.62 -15.28 -1.23
N ASP A 95 -12.90 -15.09 -1.55
CA ASP A 95 -13.62 -15.92 -2.51
C ASP A 95 -13.03 -15.84 -3.91
N VAL A 96 -12.59 -14.62 -4.33
CA VAL A 96 -11.92 -14.41 -5.61
C VAL A 96 -10.41 -14.66 -5.55
N ARG A 97 -9.87 -14.93 -4.36
CA ARG A 97 -8.42 -15.10 -4.13
C ARG A 97 -7.61 -13.92 -4.74
N ASP A 98 -7.98 -12.71 -4.34
CA ASP A 98 -7.43 -11.48 -4.91
C ASP A 98 -5.89 -11.44 -4.81
N ILE A 99 -5.21 -11.62 -5.93
CA ILE A 99 -3.75 -11.57 -6.04
C ILE A 99 -3.17 -10.15 -6.03
N GLY A 100 -4.00 -9.11 -6.02
CA GLY A 100 -3.58 -7.72 -5.91
C GLY A 100 -2.85 -7.38 -4.61
N PHE A 101 -2.79 -8.31 -3.65
CA PHE A 101 -1.95 -8.20 -2.46
C PHE A 101 -0.49 -8.58 -2.68
N LEU A 102 -0.14 -9.12 -3.84
CA LEU A 102 1.25 -9.36 -4.25
C LEU A 102 1.80 -8.16 -5.03
N PRO A 103 3.08 -7.80 -4.85
CA PRO A 103 3.79 -6.98 -5.82
C PRO A 103 3.77 -7.63 -7.21
N GLU A 104 3.61 -6.86 -8.28
CA GLU A 104 3.48 -7.40 -9.63
C GLU A 104 4.64 -8.33 -10.03
N ALA A 105 5.85 -7.99 -9.63
CA ALA A 105 7.01 -8.83 -9.88
C ALA A 105 6.91 -10.20 -9.19
N GLU A 106 6.30 -10.27 -8.01
CA GLU A 106 6.07 -11.54 -7.31
C GLU A 106 4.94 -12.36 -7.93
N ILE A 107 3.89 -11.72 -8.45
CA ILE A 107 2.83 -12.42 -9.19
C ILE A 107 3.46 -13.25 -10.31
N HIS A 108 4.29 -12.62 -11.13
CA HIS A 108 4.91 -13.30 -12.27
C HIS A 108 6.01 -14.29 -11.88
N SER A 109 6.78 -13.99 -10.83
CA SER A 109 7.80 -14.91 -10.32
C SER A 109 7.17 -16.19 -9.76
N ARG A 110 6.07 -16.07 -9.01
CA ARG A 110 5.35 -17.21 -8.42
C ARG A 110 4.56 -17.99 -9.49
N ALA A 111 4.01 -17.30 -10.49
CA ALA A 111 3.29 -17.96 -11.57
C ALA A 111 4.21 -18.83 -12.46
N GLY A 112 5.46 -18.38 -12.69
CA GLY A 112 6.38 -19.11 -13.57
C GLY A 112 5.83 -19.20 -14.99
N ASN A 113 5.52 -20.40 -15.45
CA ASN A 113 4.92 -20.67 -16.75
C ASN A 113 3.39 -20.71 -16.73
N ASP A 114 2.77 -20.71 -15.54
CA ASP A 114 1.32 -20.74 -15.37
C ASP A 114 0.73 -19.32 -15.45
N SER A 115 -0.58 -19.24 -15.55
CA SER A 115 -1.26 -17.94 -15.43
C SER A 115 -1.25 -17.43 -14.00
N PRO A 116 -1.31 -16.09 -13.79
CA PRO A 116 -1.54 -15.52 -12.47
C PRO A 116 -2.80 -16.05 -11.77
N TYR A 117 -3.82 -16.39 -12.51
CA TYR A 117 -5.04 -16.99 -11.98
C TYR A 117 -4.78 -18.37 -11.37
N GLU A 118 -4.12 -19.26 -12.09
CA GLU A 118 -3.75 -20.60 -11.62
C GLU A 118 -2.84 -20.52 -10.39
N MET A 119 -1.83 -19.66 -10.42
CA MET A 119 -0.96 -19.38 -9.27
C MET A 119 -1.77 -18.92 -8.05
N GLY A 120 -2.70 -17.99 -8.23
CA GLY A 120 -3.54 -17.46 -7.16
C GLY A 120 -4.46 -18.53 -6.52
N HIS A 121 -4.76 -19.61 -7.25
CA HIS A 121 -5.59 -20.73 -6.77
C HIS A 121 -4.77 -21.94 -6.26
N ASP A 122 -3.45 -21.81 -6.17
CA ASP A 122 -2.57 -22.82 -5.60
C ASP A 122 -2.07 -22.35 -4.21
N ASP A 123 -2.52 -23.02 -3.15
CA ASP A 123 -2.19 -22.68 -1.76
C ASP A 123 -0.70 -22.80 -1.44
N ASN A 124 0.06 -23.60 -2.21
CA ASN A 124 1.53 -23.71 -2.05
C ASN A 124 2.28 -22.47 -2.59
N ARG A 125 1.65 -21.72 -3.51
CA ARG A 125 2.24 -20.53 -4.15
C ARG A 125 1.65 -19.22 -3.65
N TYR A 126 0.41 -19.26 -3.12
CA TYR A 126 -0.30 -18.09 -2.64
C TYR A 126 -1.13 -18.39 -1.40
N ASP A 127 -0.53 -18.22 -0.22
CA ASP A 127 -1.27 -18.22 1.05
C ASP A 127 -2.03 -16.89 1.19
N PHE A 128 -3.26 -16.87 0.61
CA PHE A 128 -4.12 -15.69 0.66
C PHE A 128 -4.32 -15.18 2.09
N ASP A 129 -4.61 -16.05 3.04
CA ASP A 129 -5.00 -15.64 4.40
C ASP A 129 -3.82 -15.01 5.14
N ALA A 130 -2.61 -15.55 5.04
CA ALA A 130 -1.43 -14.97 5.65
C ALA A 130 -1.07 -13.61 5.04
N ILE A 131 -1.07 -13.51 3.71
CA ILE A 131 -0.72 -12.27 2.98
C ILE A 131 -1.79 -11.19 3.22
N PHE A 132 -3.07 -11.54 3.14
CA PHE A 132 -4.18 -10.64 3.42
C PHE A 132 -4.18 -10.14 4.87
N HIS A 133 -3.86 -11.03 5.83
CA HIS A 133 -3.66 -10.64 7.24
C HIS A 133 -2.51 -9.64 7.39
N ALA A 134 -1.38 -9.87 6.73
CA ALA A 134 -0.24 -8.97 6.75
C ALA A 134 -0.59 -7.58 6.16
N ALA A 135 -1.28 -7.53 5.02
CA ALA A 135 -1.75 -6.30 4.39
C ALA A 135 -2.71 -5.51 5.30
N ASN A 136 -3.66 -6.20 5.96
CA ASN A 136 -4.56 -5.60 6.93
C ASN A 136 -3.81 -5.03 8.14
N THR A 137 -2.81 -5.75 8.65
CA THR A 137 -1.97 -5.32 9.78
C THR A 137 -1.12 -4.11 9.39
N ALA A 138 -0.50 -4.14 8.23
CA ALA A 138 0.34 -3.07 7.70
C ALA A 138 -0.41 -1.74 7.57
N SER A 139 -1.60 -1.79 6.96
CA SER A 139 -2.39 -0.60 6.62
C SER A 139 -3.17 0.02 7.79
N ARG A 140 -3.24 -0.64 8.96
CA ARG A 140 -3.86 -0.10 10.17
C ARG A 140 -2.80 0.40 11.13
N LYS A 141 -2.89 1.68 11.53
CA LYS A 141 -1.97 2.28 12.52
C LYS A 141 -2.43 1.95 13.94
N GLY A 142 -1.49 1.58 14.82
CA GLY A 142 -1.75 1.30 16.23
C GLY A 142 -0.59 0.54 16.87
N LYS A 143 -0.51 0.57 18.22
CA LYS A 143 0.59 -0.08 18.96
C LYS A 143 0.63 -1.59 18.68
N LYS A 144 -0.49 -2.29 18.89
CA LYS A 144 -0.60 -3.74 18.65
C LYS A 144 -0.25 -4.17 17.22
N THR A 145 -0.70 -3.40 16.22
CA THR A 145 -0.36 -3.71 14.82
C THR A 145 1.11 -3.42 14.51
N THR A 146 1.74 -2.47 15.21
CA THR A 146 3.18 -2.22 15.06
C THR A 146 4.03 -3.34 15.67
N GLU A 147 3.63 -3.86 16.83
CA GLU A 147 4.28 -5.04 17.46
C GLU A 147 4.20 -6.27 16.53
N LYS A 148 3.04 -6.50 15.92
CA LYS A 148 2.83 -7.60 14.98
C LYS A 148 3.73 -7.54 13.74
N LEU A 149 4.11 -6.34 13.27
CA LEU A 149 5.04 -6.20 12.14
C LEU A 149 6.41 -6.82 12.42
N ALA A 150 6.85 -6.84 13.70
CA ALA A 150 8.12 -7.44 14.09
C ALA A 150 8.11 -8.99 13.98
N GLU A 151 6.94 -9.60 14.05
CA GLU A 151 6.75 -11.03 13.79
C GLU A 151 6.70 -11.28 12.28
N LEU A 152 5.84 -10.53 11.58
CA LEU A 152 5.57 -10.71 10.16
C LEU A 152 6.81 -10.49 9.25
N ILE A 153 7.75 -9.62 9.65
CA ILE A 153 8.97 -9.36 8.87
C ILE A 153 9.92 -10.56 8.82
N ASN A 154 9.72 -11.57 9.67
CA ASN A 154 10.49 -12.80 9.72
C ASN A 154 9.74 -14.01 9.11
N SER A 155 8.65 -13.79 8.41
CA SER A 155 7.89 -14.85 7.74
C SER A 155 8.71 -15.51 6.62
N ASP A 156 8.47 -16.80 6.37
CA ASP A 156 9.04 -17.50 5.21
C ASP A 156 8.46 -16.97 3.89
N ASP A 157 7.22 -16.46 3.88
CA ASP A 157 6.60 -15.87 2.69
C ASP A 157 7.06 -14.42 2.46
N SER A 158 7.66 -14.18 1.29
CA SER A 158 8.17 -12.87 0.90
C SER A 158 7.11 -11.78 0.82
N ALA A 159 5.87 -12.09 0.45
CA ALA A 159 4.80 -11.10 0.40
C ALA A 159 4.34 -10.69 1.81
N VAL A 160 4.37 -11.61 2.78
CA VAL A 160 4.15 -11.29 4.20
C VAL A 160 5.24 -10.35 4.70
N ARG A 161 6.53 -10.63 4.39
CA ARG A 161 7.66 -9.75 4.73
C ARG A 161 7.55 -8.38 4.03
N TYR A 162 7.13 -8.36 2.76
CA TYR A 162 6.86 -7.13 2.00
C TYR A 162 5.83 -6.25 2.72
N TRP A 163 4.69 -6.82 3.11
CA TRP A 163 3.67 -6.06 3.84
C TRP A 163 4.14 -5.62 5.23
N ALA A 164 4.98 -6.39 5.89
CA ALA A 164 5.56 -5.96 7.17
C ALA A 164 6.47 -4.73 7.00
N ALA A 165 7.35 -4.74 6.00
CA ALA A 165 8.19 -3.58 5.65
C ALA A 165 7.34 -2.38 5.20
N MET A 166 6.32 -2.59 4.35
CA MET A 166 5.32 -1.60 3.97
C MET A 166 4.61 -1.02 5.21
N GLY A 167 4.29 -1.84 6.19
CA GLY A 167 3.67 -1.42 7.44
C GLY A 167 4.52 -0.42 8.22
N TYR A 168 5.83 -0.59 8.24
CA TYR A 168 6.76 0.38 8.83
C TYR A 168 6.81 1.69 8.02
N LEU A 169 6.83 1.59 6.68
CA LEU A 169 6.77 2.75 5.78
C LEU A 169 5.48 3.57 6.01
N ILE A 170 4.32 2.91 6.03
CA ILE A 170 3.01 3.55 6.27
C ILE A 170 2.97 4.36 7.58
N ARG A 171 3.72 3.92 8.59
CA ARG A 171 3.81 4.62 9.89
C ARG A 171 4.82 5.76 9.89
N GLY A 172 5.49 6.01 8.76
CA GLY A 172 6.44 7.10 8.56
C GLY A 172 7.64 7.03 9.53
N LYS A 173 8.16 8.18 9.92
CA LYS A 173 9.37 8.30 10.76
C LYS A 173 9.32 7.45 12.03
N ASN A 174 8.18 7.38 12.70
CA ASN A 174 8.03 6.60 13.94
C ASN A 174 8.08 5.08 13.66
N GLY A 175 7.41 4.63 12.59
CA GLY A 175 7.45 3.23 12.18
C GLY A 175 8.86 2.79 11.80
N VAL A 176 9.53 3.55 10.96
CA VAL A 176 10.90 3.26 10.52
C VAL A 176 11.89 3.29 11.69
N ARG A 177 11.69 4.19 12.67
CA ARG A 177 12.50 4.19 13.89
C ARG A 177 12.32 2.90 14.69
N THR A 178 11.07 2.42 14.83
CA THR A 178 10.74 1.20 15.58
C THR A 178 11.26 -0.05 14.86
N GLY A 179 11.04 -0.17 13.55
CA GLY A 179 11.46 -1.33 12.73
C GLY A 179 12.85 -1.21 12.12
N ARG A 180 13.70 -0.28 12.62
CA ARG A 180 14.97 0.08 11.98
C ARG A 180 15.88 -1.12 11.68
N GLU A 181 16.10 -1.96 12.66
CA GLU A 181 17.01 -3.10 12.55
C GLU A 181 16.49 -4.13 11.54
N ALA A 182 15.20 -4.43 11.60
CA ALA A 182 14.53 -5.31 10.66
C ALA A 182 14.56 -4.77 9.23
N LEU A 183 14.31 -3.48 9.03
CA LEU A 183 14.39 -2.84 7.71
C LEU A 183 15.83 -2.82 7.16
N VAL A 184 16.85 -2.64 8.01
CA VAL A 184 18.24 -2.70 7.58
C VAL A 184 18.63 -4.13 7.18
N ALA A 185 18.16 -5.15 7.89
CA ALA A 185 18.33 -6.55 7.51
C ALA A 185 17.60 -6.84 6.17
N ALA A 186 16.38 -6.35 6.01
CA ALA A 186 15.56 -6.51 4.81
C ALA A 186 16.15 -5.86 3.54
N LEU A 187 17.16 -4.99 3.64
CA LEU A 187 17.93 -4.53 2.47
C LEU A 187 18.73 -5.67 1.80
N GLY A 188 18.93 -6.78 2.49
CA GLY A 188 19.59 -7.98 1.98
C GLY A 188 18.64 -9.16 1.79
N ASP A 189 17.32 -8.95 1.85
CA ASP A 189 16.32 -10.00 1.67
C ASP A 189 16.48 -10.72 0.33
N GLU A 190 16.14 -11.99 0.27
CA GLU A 190 16.16 -12.78 -0.97
C GLU A 190 15.16 -12.22 -2.01
N SER A 191 13.98 -11.75 -1.55
CA SER A 191 12.98 -11.12 -2.43
C SER A 191 13.39 -9.71 -2.81
N PRO A 192 13.51 -9.39 -4.12
CA PRO A 192 13.78 -8.04 -4.59
C PRO A 192 12.67 -7.04 -4.16
N SER A 193 11.42 -7.48 -4.10
CA SER A 193 10.29 -6.62 -3.68
C SER A 193 10.42 -6.20 -2.22
N VAL A 194 10.87 -7.11 -1.35
CA VAL A 194 11.15 -6.80 0.06
C VAL A 194 12.33 -5.83 0.20
N ARG A 195 13.41 -6.05 -0.56
CA ARG A 195 14.54 -5.10 -0.57
C ARG A 195 14.13 -3.70 -0.97
N ILE A 196 13.31 -3.57 -2.02
CA ILE A 196 12.88 -2.28 -2.55
C ILE A 196 12.01 -1.54 -1.52
N ILE A 197 11.01 -2.20 -0.91
CA ILE A 197 10.14 -1.51 0.05
C ILE A 197 10.88 -1.14 1.35
N ALA A 198 11.82 -1.98 1.81
CA ALA A 198 12.68 -1.66 2.94
C ALA A 198 13.59 -0.46 2.61
N ALA A 199 14.11 -0.40 1.39
CA ALA A 199 14.92 0.71 0.91
C ALA A 199 14.10 2.00 0.79
N GLU A 200 12.87 1.97 0.28
CA GLU A 200 11.97 3.13 0.28
C GLU A 200 11.77 3.67 1.71
N ALA A 201 11.45 2.78 2.65
CA ALA A 201 11.24 3.17 4.04
C ALA A 201 12.47 3.85 4.67
N LEU A 202 13.65 3.27 4.47
CA LEU A 202 14.92 3.80 4.99
C LEU A 202 15.41 5.03 4.23
N GLY A 203 15.13 5.13 2.93
CA GLY A 203 15.43 6.31 2.12
C GLY A 203 14.67 7.53 2.61
N ARG A 204 13.36 7.37 2.83
CA ARG A 204 12.47 8.46 3.27
C ARG A 204 12.67 8.87 4.73
N TYR A 205 12.92 7.91 5.65
CA TYR A 205 12.84 8.16 7.09
C TYR A 205 14.03 7.65 7.90
N GLY A 206 15.01 7.01 7.27
CA GLY A 206 16.21 6.48 7.92
C GLY A 206 17.24 7.56 8.27
N LYS A 207 18.29 7.17 9.00
CA LYS A 207 19.46 8.02 9.21
C LYS A 207 20.27 8.11 7.91
N LYS A 208 21.08 9.17 7.75
CA LYS A 208 21.89 9.48 6.56
C LYS A 208 22.63 8.23 5.99
N ARG A 209 23.30 7.43 6.85
CA ARG A 209 24.01 6.20 6.43
C ARG A 209 23.06 5.14 5.86
N GLN A 210 21.86 5.00 6.45
CA GLN A 210 20.86 4.03 6.01
C GLN A 210 20.21 4.47 4.70
N ALA A 211 19.88 5.77 4.58
CA ALA A 211 19.34 6.35 3.36
C ALA A 211 20.33 6.20 2.18
N LYS A 212 21.63 6.37 2.41
CA LYS A 212 22.65 6.13 1.37
C LYS A 212 22.63 4.69 0.88
N ARG A 213 22.66 3.71 1.81
CA ARG A 213 22.60 2.28 1.45
C ARG A 213 21.27 1.92 0.76
N ALA A 214 20.16 2.49 1.21
CA ALA A 214 18.85 2.33 0.59
C ALA A 214 18.84 2.83 -0.86
N ALA A 215 19.38 4.03 -1.11
CA ALA A 215 19.52 4.57 -2.45
C ALA A 215 20.34 3.66 -3.38
N GLU A 216 21.44 3.08 -2.88
CA GLU A 216 22.26 2.12 -3.63
C GLU A 216 21.44 0.88 -4.05
N VAL A 217 20.61 0.33 -3.13
CA VAL A 217 19.70 -0.80 -3.42
C VAL A 217 18.66 -0.40 -4.48
N LEU A 218 18.03 0.77 -4.36
CA LEU A 218 17.03 1.23 -5.31
C LEU A 218 17.61 1.46 -6.71
N VAL A 219 18.77 2.14 -6.80
CA VAL A 219 19.45 2.37 -8.07
C VAL A 219 19.85 1.06 -8.75
N GLN A 220 20.38 0.08 -7.99
CA GLN A 220 20.69 -1.24 -8.53
C GLN A 220 19.44 -1.98 -9.02
N SER A 221 18.31 -1.84 -8.29
CA SER A 221 17.05 -2.48 -8.65
C SER A 221 16.36 -1.80 -9.84
N ALA A 222 16.63 -0.52 -10.09
CA ALA A 222 16.04 0.26 -11.16
C ALA A 222 16.59 -0.06 -12.58
N ALA A 223 17.54 -0.97 -12.73
CA ALA A 223 18.16 -1.34 -14.00
C ALA A 223 17.35 -2.42 -14.77
N PRO A 224 16.56 -2.08 -15.83
CA PRO A 224 15.64 -3.03 -16.48
C PRO A 224 16.36 -4.22 -17.13
N ALA A 225 17.56 -3.98 -17.69
CA ALA A 225 18.34 -5.03 -18.31
C ALA A 225 18.78 -6.15 -17.34
N LYS A 226 18.82 -5.85 -16.04
CA LYS A 226 19.24 -6.82 -15.01
C LYS A 226 18.06 -7.41 -14.23
N ASN A 227 17.02 -6.60 -13.99
CA ASN A 227 15.97 -6.92 -13.04
C ASN A 227 14.59 -7.11 -13.71
N GLY A 228 14.50 -6.84 -15.01
CA GLY A 228 13.23 -6.80 -15.73
C GLY A 228 12.42 -5.54 -15.42
N ILE A 229 11.41 -5.31 -16.26
CA ILE A 229 10.67 -4.03 -16.25
C ILE A 229 9.89 -3.81 -14.94
N ARG A 230 9.25 -4.85 -14.39
CA ARG A 230 8.36 -4.73 -13.21
C ARG A 230 9.10 -4.35 -11.95
N LEU A 231 10.23 -5.01 -11.66
CA LEU A 231 11.07 -4.66 -10.52
C LEU A 231 11.69 -3.27 -10.68
N SER A 232 12.13 -2.95 -11.89
CA SER A 232 12.71 -1.63 -12.16
C SER A 232 11.69 -0.51 -11.97
N MET A 233 10.45 -0.70 -12.41
CA MET A 233 9.37 0.26 -12.16
C MET A 233 9.06 0.41 -10.66
N LEU A 234 9.00 -0.70 -9.91
CA LEU A 234 8.81 -0.65 -8.46
C LEU A 234 9.92 0.17 -7.77
N ALA A 235 11.18 -0.05 -8.18
CA ALA A 235 12.32 0.68 -7.64
C ALA A 235 12.35 2.17 -8.04
N LEU A 236 11.98 2.49 -9.29
CA LEU A 236 11.85 3.88 -9.75
C LEU A 236 10.77 4.64 -8.98
N ASN A 237 9.60 4.01 -8.79
CA ASN A 237 8.52 4.59 -7.99
C ASN A 237 8.89 4.80 -6.51
N ALA A 238 9.87 4.04 -6.00
CA ALA A 238 10.37 4.21 -4.64
C ALA A 238 11.46 5.30 -4.53
N LEU A 239 12.10 5.67 -5.66
CA LEU A 239 13.08 6.77 -5.75
C LEU A 239 12.40 8.14 -5.87
N ASP A 240 11.19 8.20 -6.38
CA ASP A 240 10.36 9.40 -6.50
C ASP A 240 9.76 9.80 -5.14
#